data_6ac2e97d612dc4e8dae1571869dbcf9d
#
_entry.id   6ac2e97d612dc4e8dae1571869dbcf9d
#
_cell.length_a   1.000
_cell.length_b   1.000
_cell.length_c   1.000
_cell.angle_alpha   90.00
_cell.angle_beta   90.00
_cell.angle_gamma   90.00
#
_symmetry.space_group_name_H-M   'P 1'
#
loop_
_entity.id
_entity.type
_entity.pdbx_description
1 polymer ?
#
loop_
_entity_poly.entity_id
_entity_poly.type
_entity_poly.pdbx_seq_one_letter_code
_entity_poly.pdbx_strand_id
1 'polypeptide(L)'
;MRYQPFDPSLFVRHRERFAATLGPGTLAVLVASDQVPSNGDAYHPYKPDSNLFWLTGIDQEMTALILFPDCPNPALREVLFVRETNADLAIWEGPKHSKAQASALSGIQTVMWDKDFHATLWTQMKYATDCALALNENDRASSSPVRSAVQRLTAQLMSDFPLHRYHRASPALDRLRAVKCDEEVKALRKAIEVTHTALLQAAKRIRPGMMEYQVEALLAGSILDQGAEGFSFEPIIASGSHACILHYTRNEGPCLDGDLLLMDFGANYAHYAADLTRCIPVNGRFSSRQKKVYDAVLQVQRQSMELLRPGRTLDQYNKESALLMQDALLSLGLITEAEVQDTQSAQPAYKRFFPHGTGHFLGLDVHDVGARFEPLQAGTVVTCEPGIYIQEEGLGIRIENDILITENGPVDLMAHLPIRTEEIEEACAG
;
A
#
# COMPACT_ATOMS: atom_id res chain seq x y z
N MET A 1 8.78 4.41 18.17
CA MET A 1 7.78 4.75 17.13
C MET A 1 7.84 6.27 16.88
N ARG A 2 7.71 6.68 15.63
CA ARG A 2 7.59 8.12 15.26
C ARG A 2 6.13 8.57 15.25
N TYR A 3 5.20 7.64 15.20
CA TYR A 3 3.77 7.89 15.22
C TYR A 3 3.15 7.66 16.60
N GLN A 4 1.97 8.20 16.81
CA GLN A 4 1.20 7.95 18.03
C GLN A 4 0.58 6.54 17.96
N PRO A 5 0.84 5.67 18.94
CA PRO A 5 0.27 4.31 18.93
C PRO A 5 -1.27 4.33 18.84
N PHE A 6 -1.81 3.34 18.15
CA PHE A 6 -3.24 3.11 18.16
C PHE A 6 -3.75 2.67 19.54
N ASP A 7 -5.02 2.91 19.81
CA ASP A 7 -5.67 2.31 20.96
C ASP A 7 -5.68 0.77 20.81
N PRO A 8 -5.25 0.00 21.82
CA PRO A 8 -5.16 -1.45 21.72
C PRO A 8 -6.50 -2.14 21.42
N SER A 9 -7.63 -1.50 21.72
CA SER A 9 -8.97 -2.02 21.38
C SER A 9 -9.17 -2.21 19.87
N LEU A 10 -8.44 -1.47 19.03
CA LEU A 10 -8.43 -1.67 17.58
C LEU A 10 -7.98 -3.09 17.24
N PHE A 11 -6.83 -3.49 17.77
CA PHE A 11 -6.25 -4.81 17.50
C PHE A 11 -7.05 -5.94 18.13
N VAL A 12 -7.68 -5.70 19.29
CA VAL A 12 -8.63 -6.66 19.90
C VAL A 12 -9.79 -6.92 18.94
N ARG A 13 -10.46 -5.87 18.43
CA ARG A 13 -11.56 -6.01 17.46
C ARG A 13 -11.11 -6.70 16.17
N HIS A 14 -9.91 -6.42 15.67
CA HIS A 14 -9.37 -7.07 14.48
C HIS A 14 -9.19 -8.58 14.71
N ARG A 15 -8.63 -8.98 15.85
CA ARG A 15 -8.47 -10.40 16.20
C ARG A 15 -9.80 -11.11 16.41
N GLU A 16 -10.77 -10.46 17.09
CA GLU A 16 -12.12 -11.01 17.26
C GLU A 16 -12.80 -11.27 15.91
N ARG A 17 -12.74 -10.30 14.98
CA ARG A 17 -13.26 -10.45 13.61
C ARG A 17 -12.56 -11.59 12.87
N PHE A 18 -11.25 -11.68 12.95
CA PHE A 18 -10.49 -12.74 12.29
C PHE A 18 -10.77 -14.11 12.93
N ALA A 19 -10.76 -14.20 14.27
CA ALA A 19 -11.06 -15.44 14.99
C ALA A 19 -12.46 -15.99 14.63
N ALA A 20 -13.45 -15.11 14.42
CA ALA A 20 -14.79 -15.51 13.98
C ALA A 20 -14.82 -16.16 12.58
N THR A 21 -13.78 -16.01 11.78
CA THR A 21 -13.65 -16.67 10.46
C THR A 21 -13.02 -18.06 10.55
N LEU A 22 -12.41 -18.40 11.68
CA LEU A 22 -11.76 -19.69 11.89
C LEU A 22 -12.80 -20.76 12.16
N GLY A 23 -12.69 -21.90 11.48
CA GLY A 23 -13.52 -23.08 11.75
C GLY A 23 -13.19 -23.73 13.07
N PRO A 24 -14.07 -24.60 13.59
CA PRO A 24 -13.83 -25.35 14.81
C PRO A 24 -12.50 -26.13 14.75
N GLY A 25 -11.74 -26.11 15.86
CA GLY A 25 -10.45 -26.78 15.97
C GLY A 25 -9.32 -26.17 15.14
N THR A 26 -9.54 -24.98 14.53
CA THR A 26 -8.52 -24.30 13.71
C THR A 26 -7.63 -23.42 14.56
N LEU A 27 -6.31 -23.65 14.45
CA LEU A 27 -5.26 -22.79 14.98
C LEU A 27 -4.73 -21.92 13.84
N ALA A 28 -4.70 -20.61 14.02
CA ALA A 28 -4.04 -19.69 13.12
C ALA A 28 -2.69 -19.25 13.66
N VAL A 29 -1.68 -19.20 12.79
CA VAL A 29 -0.34 -18.71 13.13
C VAL A 29 0.13 -17.67 12.12
N LEU A 30 0.64 -16.56 12.67
CA LEU A 30 1.23 -15.47 11.90
C LEU A 30 2.64 -15.22 12.43
N VAL A 31 3.57 -14.97 11.54
CA VAL A 31 4.96 -14.70 11.88
C VAL A 31 5.43 -13.43 11.18
N ALA A 32 6.34 -12.72 11.84
CA ALA A 32 6.96 -11.51 11.30
C ALA A 32 7.70 -11.77 9.99
N SER A 33 7.86 -10.72 9.19
CA SER A 33 8.78 -10.69 8.06
C SER A 33 10.22 -10.95 8.52
N ASP A 34 11.04 -11.47 7.62
CA ASP A 34 12.48 -11.63 7.89
C ASP A 34 13.18 -10.26 7.94
N GLN A 35 14.18 -10.13 8.79
CA GLN A 35 15.19 -9.09 8.64
C GLN A 35 16.11 -9.48 7.49
N VAL A 36 16.15 -8.66 6.44
CA VAL A 36 16.95 -8.92 5.25
C VAL A 36 18.34 -8.31 5.43
N PRO A 37 19.42 -9.12 5.49
CA PRO A 37 20.78 -8.60 5.56
C PRO A 37 21.11 -7.74 4.33
N SER A 38 21.76 -6.61 4.53
CA SER A 38 22.25 -5.76 3.46
C SER A 38 23.75 -5.92 3.26
N ASN A 39 24.55 -5.83 4.34
CA ASN A 39 25.99 -5.92 4.30
C ASN A 39 26.57 -6.13 5.70
N GLY A 40 27.48 -7.08 5.89
CA GLY A 40 28.16 -7.34 7.16
C GLY A 40 27.17 -7.59 8.30
N ASP A 41 27.13 -6.69 9.25
CA ASP A 41 26.23 -6.67 10.40
C ASP A 41 25.02 -5.74 10.24
N ALA A 42 24.81 -5.15 9.03
CA ALA A 42 23.72 -4.25 8.73
C ALA A 42 22.54 -4.97 8.06
N TYR A 43 21.35 -4.44 8.26
CA TYR A 43 20.11 -4.91 7.66
C TYR A 43 19.46 -3.80 6.84
N HIS A 44 18.66 -4.18 5.84
CA HIS A 44 17.70 -3.26 5.24
C HIS A 44 16.68 -2.80 6.30
N PRO A 45 16.08 -1.59 6.14
CA PRO A 45 15.01 -1.14 7.03
C PRO A 45 13.94 -2.22 7.18
N TYR A 46 13.60 -2.53 8.43
CA TYR A 46 12.60 -3.56 8.71
C TYR A 46 11.19 -3.02 8.41
N LYS A 47 10.38 -3.81 7.68
CA LYS A 47 8.95 -3.59 7.50
C LYS A 47 8.22 -4.77 8.14
N PRO A 48 7.28 -4.55 9.07
CA PRO A 48 6.51 -5.63 9.68
C PRO A 48 5.62 -6.32 8.62
N ASP A 49 5.28 -7.58 8.85
CA ASP A 49 4.21 -8.24 8.11
C ASP A 49 2.89 -7.50 8.36
N SER A 50 2.23 -7.07 7.29
CA SER A 50 1.04 -6.23 7.39
C SER A 50 -0.14 -6.92 8.08
N ASN A 51 -0.30 -8.25 7.95
CA ASN A 51 -1.34 -9.00 8.65
C ASN A 51 -1.04 -9.12 10.15
N LEU A 52 0.22 -9.40 10.49
CA LEU A 52 0.64 -9.48 11.89
C LEU A 52 0.49 -8.11 12.56
N PHE A 53 0.93 -7.03 11.90
CA PHE A 53 0.74 -5.66 12.40
C PHE A 53 -0.74 -5.33 12.59
N TRP A 54 -1.59 -5.63 11.59
CA TRP A 54 -3.03 -5.38 11.66
C TRP A 54 -3.72 -6.09 12.83
N LEU A 55 -3.20 -7.26 13.23
CA LEU A 55 -3.74 -8.03 14.35
C LEU A 55 -3.14 -7.65 15.71
N THR A 56 -1.96 -7.01 15.76
CA THR A 56 -1.20 -6.84 17.02
C THR A 56 -0.73 -5.42 17.30
N GLY A 57 -0.54 -4.59 16.28
CA GLY A 57 0.12 -3.28 16.40
C GLY A 57 1.61 -3.36 16.73
N ILE A 58 2.23 -4.53 16.60
CA ILE A 58 3.66 -4.71 16.89
C ILE A 58 4.46 -4.62 15.59
N ASP A 59 5.37 -3.68 15.56
CA ASP A 59 6.24 -3.36 14.42
C ASP A 59 7.68 -3.90 14.59
N GLN A 60 7.84 -4.92 15.42
CA GLN A 60 9.13 -5.49 15.79
C GLN A 60 9.39 -6.83 15.08
N GLU A 61 10.64 -7.06 14.69
CA GLU A 61 11.12 -8.34 14.15
C GLU A 61 10.97 -9.48 15.15
N MET A 62 11.03 -10.74 14.66
CA MET A 62 10.91 -11.97 15.45
C MET A 62 9.63 -12.02 16.30
N THR A 63 8.57 -11.34 15.82
CA THR A 63 7.25 -11.38 16.43
C THR A 63 6.43 -12.52 15.83
N ALA A 64 5.63 -13.20 16.63
CA ALA A 64 4.67 -14.18 16.16
C ALA A 64 3.37 -14.12 16.96
N LEU A 65 2.28 -14.53 16.35
CA LEU A 65 0.96 -14.61 16.98
C LEU A 65 0.38 -16.00 16.74
N ILE A 66 -0.12 -16.63 17.80
CA ILE A 66 -0.96 -17.81 17.74
C ILE A 66 -2.36 -17.41 18.19
N LEU A 67 -3.36 -17.73 17.36
CA LEU A 67 -4.78 -17.61 17.67
C LEU A 67 -5.43 -18.98 17.58
N PHE A 68 -5.90 -19.52 18.71
CA PHE A 68 -6.57 -20.81 18.77
C PHE A 68 -7.81 -20.68 19.67
N PRO A 69 -8.97 -20.23 19.13
CA PRO A 69 -10.19 -19.97 19.92
C PRO A 69 -10.64 -21.18 20.75
N ASP A 70 -10.45 -22.40 20.22
CA ASP A 70 -10.84 -23.65 20.85
C ASP A 70 -9.75 -24.25 21.73
N CYS A 71 -8.66 -23.52 22.02
CA CYS A 71 -7.62 -24.02 22.91
C CYS A 71 -8.20 -24.40 24.28
N PRO A 72 -7.97 -25.65 24.77
CA PRO A 72 -8.49 -26.08 26.06
C PRO A 72 -8.04 -25.22 27.25
N ASN A 73 -6.83 -24.62 27.12
CA ASN A 73 -6.34 -23.65 28.09
C ASN A 73 -6.72 -22.23 27.62
N PRO A 74 -7.66 -21.54 28.31
CA PRO A 74 -8.08 -20.20 27.90
C PRO A 74 -6.94 -19.17 27.81
N ALA A 75 -5.91 -19.31 28.65
CA ALA A 75 -4.76 -18.40 28.64
C ALA A 75 -3.89 -18.53 27.37
N LEU A 76 -4.07 -19.61 26.61
CA LEU A 76 -3.30 -19.88 25.39
C LEU A 76 -4.14 -19.71 24.12
N ARG A 77 -5.35 -19.12 24.20
CA ARG A 77 -6.18 -18.86 23.02
C ARG A 77 -5.62 -17.75 22.15
N GLU A 78 -4.98 -16.77 22.77
CA GLU A 78 -4.21 -15.71 22.10
C GLU A 78 -2.84 -15.64 22.75
N VAL A 79 -1.78 -15.90 21.98
CA VAL A 79 -0.40 -15.85 22.49
C VAL A 79 0.44 -15.03 21.54
N LEU A 80 0.99 -13.93 22.05
CA LEU A 80 1.93 -13.09 21.33
C LEU A 80 3.36 -13.45 21.75
N PHE A 81 4.22 -13.60 20.77
CA PHE A 81 5.65 -13.82 20.99
C PHE A 81 6.43 -12.61 20.51
N VAL A 82 7.35 -12.14 21.34
CA VAL A 82 8.22 -11.01 21.00
C VAL A 82 9.67 -11.39 21.29
N ARG A 83 10.59 -10.78 20.55
CA ARG A 83 12.02 -11.01 20.69
C ARG A 83 12.47 -10.80 22.14
N GLU A 84 13.17 -11.79 22.69
CA GLU A 84 13.73 -11.67 24.03
C GLU A 84 14.73 -10.52 24.07
N THR A 85 14.60 -9.65 25.05
CA THR A 85 15.46 -8.48 25.21
C THR A 85 16.23 -8.51 26.52
N ASN A 86 17.42 -7.95 26.52
CA ASN A 86 18.28 -7.76 27.69
C ASN A 86 19.08 -6.46 27.56
N ALA A 87 19.84 -6.13 28.58
CA ALA A 87 20.63 -4.88 28.61
C ALA A 87 21.71 -4.83 27.53
N ASP A 88 22.33 -5.97 27.22
CA ASP A 88 23.39 -6.03 26.21
C ASP A 88 22.82 -5.80 24.81
N LEU A 89 21.70 -6.46 24.49
CA LEU A 89 21.00 -6.24 23.21
C LEU A 89 20.57 -4.77 23.05
N ALA A 90 20.10 -4.14 24.12
CA ALA A 90 19.66 -2.76 24.10
C ALA A 90 20.81 -1.76 23.81
N ILE A 91 22.06 -2.10 24.17
CA ILE A 91 23.25 -1.31 23.86
C ILE A 91 23.53 -1.30 22.34
N TRP A 92 23.34 -2.43 21.67
CA TRP A 92 23.67 -2.59 20.25
C TRP A 92 22.54 -2.21 19.31
N GLU A 93 21.31 -2.60 19.65
CA GLU A 93 20.16 -2.50 18.74
C GLU A 93 19.07 -1.54 19.22
N GLY A 94 19.29 -0.90 20.39
CA GLY A 94 18.26 -0.10 21.04
C GLY A 94 17.24 -0.95 21.80
N PRO A 95 16.30 -0.31 22.51
CA PRO A 95 15.30 -1.02 23.33
C PRO A 95 14.30 -1.75 22.43
N LYS A 96 14.03 -3.02 22.76
CA LYS A 96 12.95 -3.81 22.19
C LYS A 96 11.74 -3.80 23.14
N HIS A 97 10.56 -4.17 22.65
CA HIS A 97 9.37 -4.24 23.49
C HIS A 97 9.53 -5.29 24.60
N SER A 98 9.31 -4.88 25.83
CA SER A 98 9.08 -5.81 26.93
C SER A 98 7.72 -6.50 26.77
N LYS A 99 7.49 -7.63 27.45
CA LYS A 99 6.19 -8.32 27.45
C LYS A 99 5.06 -7.39 27.89
N ALA A 100 5.29 -6.54 28.89
CA ALA A 100 4.30 -5.57 29.36
C ALA A 100 3.97 -4.50 28.33
N GLN A 101 4.97 -3.98 27.61
CA GLN A 101 4.76 -3.02 26.52
C GLN A 101 4.01 -3.66 25.35
N ALA A 102 4.41 -4.87 24.93
CA ALA A 102 3.73 -5.59 23.86
C ALA A 102 2.27 -5.92 24.23
N SER A 103 2.01 -6.30 25.48
CA SER A 103 0.64 -6.49 25.99
C SER A 103 -0.16 -5.19 25.96
N ALA A 104 0.40 -4.08 26.41
CA ALA A 104 -0.26 -2.79 26.42
C ALA A 104 -0.58 -2.28 25.01
N LEU A 105 0.30 -2.52 24.02
CA LEU A 105 0.10 -2.11 22.62
C LEU A 105 -0.94 -2.98 21.91
N SER A 106 -0.89 -4.30 22.12
CA SER A 106 -1.72 -5.26 21.38
C SER A 106 -3.05 -5.60 22.05
N GLY A 107 -3.16 -5.37 23.37
CA GLY A 107 -4.29 -5.84 24.18
C GLY A 107 -4.21 -7.35 24.51
N ILE A 108 -3.18 -8.08 24.04
CA ILE A 108 -3.01 -9.51 24.31
C ILE A 108 -2.43 -9.71 25.71
N GLN A 109 -3.09 -10.55 26.52
CA GLN A 109 -2.67 -10.78 27.92
C GLN A 109 -1.50 -11.76 28.04
N THR A 110 -1.46 -12.79 27.20
CA THR A 110 -0.39 -13.78 27.22
C THR A 110 0.71 -13.41 26.24
N VAL A 111 1.80 -12.86 26.76
CA VAL A 111 2.99 -12.51 25.97
C VAL A 111 4.17 -13.34 26.42
N MET A 112 4.81 -14.04 25.49
CA MET A 112 5.98 -14.89 25.71
C MET A 112 7.20 -14.38 24.93
N TRP A 113 8.39 -14.92 25.23
CA TRP A 113 9.55 -14.67 24.41
C TRP A 113 9.55 -15.54 23.14
N ASP A 114 10.13 -15.06 22.06
CA ASP A 114 10.23 -15.76 20.77
C ASP A 114 10.85 -17.16 20.88
N LYS A 115 11.79 -17.38 21.79
CA LYS A 115 12.38 -18.70 22.07
C LYS A 115 11.34 -19.76 22.48
N ASP A 116 10.22 -19.36 23.06
CA ASP A 116 9.16 -20.25 23.51
C ASP A 116 8.13 -20.57 22.39
N PHE A 117 8.24 -19.90 21.23
CA PHE A 117 7.28 -20.00 20.14
C PHE A 117 7.09 -21.43 19.62
N HIS A 118 8.18 -22.08 19.21
CA HIS A 118 8.10 -23.43 18.65
C HIS A 118 7.52 -24.43 19.64
N ALA A 119 7.97 -24.43 20.90
CA ALA A 119 7.48 -25.35 21.91
C ALA A 119 5.98 -25.16 22.19
N THR A 120 5.52 -23.90 22.24
CA THR A 120 4.12 -23.56 22.44
C THR A 120 3.28 -23.98 21.24
N LEU A 121 3.72 -23.65 20.03
CA LEU A 121 3.02 -24.00 18.78
C LEU A 121 2.88 -25.53 18.64
N TRP A 122 3.97 -26.28 18.82
CA TRP A 122 3.95 -27.76 18.76
C TRP A 122 3.02 -28.36 19.81
N THR A 123 2.95 -27.76 20.99
CA THR A 123 2.02 -28.23 22.04
C THR A 123 0.56 -27.96 21.63
N GLN A 124 0.25 -26.80 21.08
CA GLN A 124 -1.11 -26.44 20.65
C GLN A 124 -1.57 -27.25 19.42
N MET A 125 -0.66 -27.51 18.47
CA MET A 125 -0.93 -28.35 17.30
C MET A 125 -1.44 -29.76 17.68
N LYS A 126 -1.11 -30.29 18.87
CA LYS A 126 -1.66 -31.57 19.34
C LYS A 126 -3.16 -31.52 19.63
N TYR A 127 -3.72 -30.34 19.86
CA TYR A 127 -5.15 -30.15 20.12
C TYR A 127 -5.89 -29.60 18.90
N ALA A 128 -5.19 -28.99 17.96
CA ALA A 128 -5.76 -28.50 16.73
C ALA A 128 -6.00 -29.63 15.71
N THR A 129 -7.02 -29.51 14.91
CA THR A 129 -7.28 -30.39 13.74
C THR A 129 -6.88 -29.71 12.44
N ASP A 130 -6.91 -28.39 12.44
CA ASP A 130 -6.67 -27.54 11.28
C ASP A 130 -5.66 -26.45 11.64
N CYS A 131 -4.83 -26.05 10.65
CA CYS A 131 -3.90 -24.96 10.81
C CYS A 131 -4.09 -23.94 9.67
N ALA A 132 -4.35 -22.68 10.04
CA ALA A 132 -4.48 -21.57 9.12
C ALA A 132 -3.19 -20.73 9.10
N LEU A 133 -2.63 -20.49 7.92
CA LEU A 133 -1.38 -19.76 7.71
C LEU A 133 -1.59 -18.56 6.79
N ALA A 134 -1.04 -17.42 7.16
CA ALA A 134 -1.10 -16.21 6.36
C ALA A 134 -0.02 -16.23 5.26
N LEU A 135 -0.21 -17.09 4.26
CA LEU A 135 0.61 -17.09 3.06
C LEU A 135 0.15 -15.97 2.13
N ASN A 136 0.87 -14.86 2.17
CA ASN A 136 0.65 -13.72 1.27
C ASN A 136 1.38 -13.98 -0.04
N GLU A 137 0.81 -14.84 -0.88
CA GLU A 137 1.29 -15.07 -2.23
C GLU A 137 0.52 -14.15 -3.18
N ASN A 138 1.09 -13.00 -3.50
CA ASN A 138 0.70 -12.29 -4.72
C ASN A 138 1.43 -12.92 -5.92
N ASP A 139 0.95 -12.66 -7.13
CA ASP A 139 1.50 -13.25 -8.36
C ASP A 139 2.99 -12.95 -8.58
N ARG A 140 3.51 -11.86 -7.99
CA ARG A 140 4.92 -11.47 -8.06
C ARG A 140 5.77 -12.18 -7.01
N ALA A 141 5.23 -12.41 -5.82
CA ALA A 141 5.93 -13.13 -4.75
C ALA A 141 6.16 -14.60 -5.10
N SER A 142 5.30 -15.22 -5.92
CA SER A 142 5.44 -16.62 -6.35
C SER A 142 6.71 -16.87 -7.18
N SER A 143 7.31 -15.84 -7.77
CA SER A 143 8.57 -15.92 -8.53
C SER A 143 9.82 -15.67 -7.69
N SER A 144 9.69 -15.36 -6.40
CA SER A 144 10.85 -15.09 -5.52
C SER A 144 11.66 -16.38 -5.27
N PRO A 145 12.98 -16.36 -5.48
CA PRO A 145 13.84 -17.49 -5.14
C PRO A 145 14.04 -17.67 -3.63
N VAL A 146 13.67 -16.65 -2.82
CA VAL A 146 13.83 -16.65 -1.36
C VAL A 146 12.53 -17.01 -0.71
N ARG A 147 12.53 -18.09 0.09
CA ARG A 147 11.36 -18.50 0.89
C ARG A 147 11.18 -17.58 2.09
N SER A 148 9.98 -17.02 2.25
CA SER A 148 9.62 -16.22 3.42
C SER A 148 9.56 -17.05 4.71
N ALA A 149 9.57 -16.36 5.87
CA ALA A 149 9.45 -17.01 7.17
C ALA A 149 8.20 -17.89 7.27
N VAL A 150 7.05 -17.42 6.79
CA VAL A 150 5.80 -18.19 6.80
C VAL A 150 5.85 -19.40 5.87
N GLN A 151 6.52 -19.32 4.69
CA GLN A 151 6.70 -20.47 3.79
C GLN A 151 7.59 -21.53 4.42
N ARG A 152 8.66 -21.15 5.12
CA ARG A 152 9.54 -22.08 5.85
C ARG A 152 8.79 -22.76 7.00
N LEU A 153 8.04 -21.98 7.81
CA LEU A 153 7.23 -22.51 8.91
C LEU A 153 6.16 -23.46 8.38
N THR A 154 5.48 -23.12 7.29
CA THR A 154 4.47 -23.99 6.65
C THR A 154 5.06 -25.33 6.23
N ALA A 155 6.21 -25.34 5.58
CA ALA A 155 6.87 -26.57 5.18
C ALA A 155 7.25 -27.46 6.37
N GLN A 156 7.71 -26.85 7.47
CA GLN A 156 8.04 -27.57 8.70
C GLN A 156 6.79 -28.15 9.36
N LEU A 157 5.73 -27.37 9.52
CA LEU A 157 4.46 -27.85 10.10
C LEU A 157 3.85 -29.00 9.32
N MET A 158 3.85 -28.91 7.99
CA MET A 158 3.34 -30.00 7.13
C MET A 158 4.19 -31.28 7.25
N SER A 159 5.49 -31.14 7.50
CA SER A 159 6.38 -32.28 7.77
C SER A 159 6.12 -32.93 9.12
N ASP A 160 5.94 -32.11 10.17
CA ASP A 160 5.85 -32.59 11.54
C ASP A 160 4.42 -33.03 11.93
N PHE A 161 3.40 -32.45 11.28
CA PHE A 161 1.99 -32.73 11.49
C PHE A 161 1.27 -33.07 10.18
N PRO A 162 1.65 -34.16 9.49
CA PRO A 162 1.19 -34.44 8.13
C PRO A 162 -0.31 -34.84 8.03
N LEU A 163 -0.96 -35.12 9.17
CA LEU A 163 -2.38 -35.49 9.21
C LEU A 163 -3.30 -34.30 9.54
N HIS A 164 -2.76 -33.11 9.76
CA HIS A 164 -3.55 -31.88 9.93
C HIS A 164 -4.04 -31.39 8.57
N ARG A 165 -5.16 -30.66 8.57
CA ARG A 165 -5.62 -29.91 7.40
C ARG A 165 -5.01 -28.51 7.43
N TYR A 166 -4.53 -28.04 6.29
CA TYR A 166 -3.89 -26.73 6.16
C TYR A 166 -4.74 -25.82 5.29
N HIS A 167 -4.95 -24.58 5.76
CA HIS A 167 -5.75 -23.56 5.08
C HIS A 167 -4.97 -22.26 4.94
N ARG A 168 -5.30 -21.52 3.88
CA ARG A 168 -4.81 -20.14 3.73
C ARG A 168 -5.65 -19.21 4.61
N ALA A 169 -5.01 -18.48 5.53
CA ALA A 169 -5.65 -17.41 6.28
C ALA A 169 -5.85 -16.13 5.45
N SER A 170 -5.01 -15.94 4.41
CA SER A 170 -4.98 -14.73 3.58
C SER A 170 -6.36 -14.33 3.03
N PRO A 171 -7.19 -15.21 2.43
CA PRO A 171 -8.47 -14.77 1.87
C PRO A 171 -9.44 -14.16 2.90
N ALA A 172 -9.37 -14.60 4.16
CA ALA A 172 -10.16 -14.01 5.24
C ALA A 172 -9.57 -12.66 5.69
N LEU A 173 -8.25 -12.61 5.89
CA LEU A 173 -7.53 -11.39 6.26
C LEU A 173 -7.68 -10.30 5.19
N ASP A 174 -7.57 -10.65 3.92
CA ASP A 174 -7.70 -9.74 2.78
C ASP A 174 -9.06 -9.04 2.76
N ARG A 175 -10.15 -9.80 2.98
CA ARG A 175 -11.51 -9.22 3.07
C ARG A 175 -11.67 -8.32 4.28
N LEU A 176 -11.10 -8.71 5.43
CA LEU A 176 -11.19 -7.93 6.66
C LEU A 176 -10.39 -6.63 6.59
N ARG A 177 -9.18 -6.68 6.01
CA ARG A 177 -8.30 -5.52 5.81
C ARG A 177 -8.79 -4.58 4.72
N ALA A 178 -9.46 -5.10 3.69
CA ALA A 178 -10.00 -4.27 2.61
C ALA A 178 -10.96 -3.20 3.13
N VAL A 179 -11.73 -3.50 4.19
CA VAL A 179 -12.71 -2.58 4.81
C VAL A 179 -12.09 -1.92 6.04
N LYS A 180 -11.69 -0.68 5.91
CA LYS A 180 -11.01 0.13 6.94
C LYS A 180 -12.02 0.64 7.96
N CYS A 181 -11.64 0.61 9.23
CA CYS A 181 -12.36 1.30 10.29
C CYS A 181 -11.91 2.77 10.42
N ASP A 182 -12.58 3.54 11.26
CA ASP A 182 -12.31 4.98 11.41
C ASP A 182 -10.88 5.29 11.86
N GLU A 183 -10.29 4.45 12.70
CA GLU A 183 -8.91 4.60 13.17
C GLU A 183 -7.90 4.40 12.02
N GLU A 184 -8.15 3.43 11.16
CA GLU A 184 -7.32 3.17 9.98
C GLU A 184 -7.46 4.31 8.95
N VAL A 185 -8.68 4.80 8.72
CA VAL A 185 -8.93 5.97 7.85
C VAL A 185 -8.25 7.23 8.40
N LYS A 186 -8.18 7.42 9.73
CA LYS A 186 -7.43 8.54 10.33
C LYS A 186 -5.93 8.44 10.07
N ALA A 187 -5.35 7.24 10.12
CA ALA A 187 -3.94 7.03 9.79
C ALA A 187 -3.65 7.33 8.31
N LEU A 188 -4.51 6.85 7.39
CA LEU A 188 -4.44 7.18 5.96
C LEU A 188 -4.51 8.69 5.72
N ARG A 189 -5.47 9.39 6.35
CA ARG A 189 -5.57 10.85 6.25
C ARG A 189 -4.31 11.55 6.74
N LYS A 190 -3.66 11.02 7.79
CA LYS A 190 -2.39 11.61 8.28
C LYS A 190 -1.25 11.38 7.29
N ALA A 191 -1.15 10.20 6.69
CA ALA A 191 -0.19 9.94 5.60
C ALA A 191 -0.42 10.89 4.41
N ILE A 192 -1.67 11.12 4.03
CA ILE A 192 -2.07 12.06 2.97
C ILE A 192 -1.69 13.51 3.33
N GLU A 193 -1.90 13.95 4.58
CA GLU A 193 -1.53 15.29 5.04
C GLU A 193 0.00 15.53 4.94
N VAL A 194 0.79 14.52 5.33
CA VAL A 194 2.25 14.55 5.19
C VAL A 194 2.66 14.64 3.72
N THR A 195 2.03 13.81 2.87
CA THR A 195 2.26 13.81 1.42
C THR A 195 1.91 15.16 0.79
N HIS A 196 0.77 15.75 1.17
CA HIS A 196 0.35 17.08 0.72
C HIS A 196 1.37 18.16 1.05
N THR A 197 1.81 18.21 2.31
CA THR A 197 2.81 19.19 2.74
C THR A 197 4.11 19.05 1.94
N ALA A 198 4.55 17.80 1.69
CA ALA A 198 5.75 17.53 0.90
C ALA A 198 5.58 18.00 -0.55
N LEU A 199 4.41 17.73 -1.18
CA LEU A 199 4.08 18.21 -2.52
C LEU A 199 4.20 19.73 -2.63
N LEU A 200 3.55 20.47 -1.73
CA LEU A 200 3.55 21.93 -1.76
C LEU A 200 4.93 22.53 -1.54
N GLN A 201 5.73 21.94 -0.64
CA GLN A 201 7.10 22.40 -0.40
C GLN A 201 8.01 22.13 -1.60
N ALA A 202 7.84 20.98 -2.28
CA ALA A 202 8.60 20.67 -3.48
C ALA A 202 8.19 21.55 -4.65
N ALA A 203 6.88 21.72 -4.91
CA ALA A 203 6.35 22.52 -6.00
C ALA A 203 6.95 23.94 -6.06
N LYS A 204 7.08 24.60 -4.91
CA LYS A 204 7.69 25.93 -4.78
C LYS A 204 9.18 25.99 -5.12
N ARG A 205 9.87 24.85 -5.16
CA ARG A 205 11.31 24.76 -5.32
C ARG A 205 11.75 24.13 -6.65
N ILE A 206 10.84 23.47 -7.35
CA ILE A 206 11.10 22.90 -8.67
C ILE A 206 11.38 24.02 -9.67
N ARG A 207 12.47 23.89 -10.44
CA ARG A 207 12.88 24.83 -11.48
C ARG A 207 13.77 24.14 -12.53
N PRO A 208 13.84 24.70 -13.74
CA PRO A 208 14.73 24.17 -14.78
C PRO A 208 16.19 24.04 -14.30
N GLY A 209 16.82 22.93 -14.70
CA GLY A 209 18.21 22.60 -14.35
C GLY A 209 18.36 21.80 -13.06
N MET A 210 17.29 21.53 -12.28
CA MET A 210 17.31 20.53 -11.22
C MET A 210 17.38 19.13 -11.81
N MET A 211 17.90 18.19 -11.01
CA MET A 211 17.84 16.77 -11.29
C MET A 211 16.64 16.14 -10.57
N GLU A 212 16.08 15.08 -11.12
CA GLU A 212 14.95 14.33 -10.54
C GLU A 212 15.23 13.89 -9.10
N TYR A 213 16.44 13.36 -8.80
CA TYR A 213 16.85 12.99 -7.44
C TYR A 213 16.91 14.19 -6.47
N GLN A 214 17.09 15.42 -6.96
CA GLN A 214 17.05 16.61 -6.08
C GLN A 214 15.61 16.91 -5.67
N VAL A 215 14.62 16.66 -6.54
CA VAL A 215 13.20 16.76 -6.20
C VAL A 215 12.81 15.63 -5.22
N GLU A 216 13.28 14.41 -5.46
CA GLU A 216 13.11 13.30 -4.51
C GLU A 216 13.64 13.65 -3.13
N ALA A 217 14.84 14.24 -3.05
CA ALA A 217 15.42 14.67 -1.78
C ALA A 217 14.58 15.74 -1.04
N LEU A 218 13.90 16.64 -1.78
CA LEU A 218 12.98 17.61 -1.18
C LEU A 218 11.77 16.93 -0.55
N LEU A 219 11.17 15.96 -1.28
CA LEU A 219 10.03 15.19 -0.82
C LEU A 219 10.41 14.35 0.39
N ALA A 220 11.52 13.59 0.31
CA ALA A 220 12.02 12.75 1.39
C ALA A 220 12.29 13.56 2.67
N GLY A 221 12.97 14.71 2.53
CA GLY A 221 13.26 15.59 3.66
C GLY A 221 12.00 16.11 4.34
N SER A 222 11.00 16.54 3.54
CA SER A 222 9.73 17.03 4.07
C SER A 222 8.91 15.92 4.76
N ILE A 223 8.88 14.72 4.21
CA ILE A 223 8.18 13.56 4.79
C ILE A 223 8.79 13.19 6.16
N LEU A 224 10.13 13.12 6.23
CA LEU A 224 10.84 12.77 7.46
C LEU A 224 10.73 13.86 8.53
N ASP A 225 10.77 15.15 8.14
CA ASP A 225 10.62 16.30 9.05
C ASP A 225 9.26 16.30 9.77
N GLN A 226 8.23 15.76 9.12
CA GLN A 226 6.89 15.62 9.68
C GLN A 226 6.71 14.37 10.56
N GLY A 227 7.77 13.58 10.78
CA GLY A 227 7.76 12.40 11.64
C GLY A 227 7.17 11.14 10.99
N ALA A 228 6.95 11.13 9.69
CA ALA A 228 6.58 9.91 8.97
C ALA A 228 7.77 8.95 8.84
N GLU A 229 7.50 7.71 8.48
CA GLU A 229 8.52 6.65 8.41
C GLU A 229 9.39 6.77 7.17
N GLY A 230 8.90 7.43 6.13
CA GLY A 230 9.51 7.61 4.82
C GLY A 230 8.45 7.54 3.73
N PHE A 231 8.90 7.24 2.52
CA PHE A 231 8.00 6.95 1.42
C PHE A 231 7.25 5.62 1.64
N SER A 232 6.01 5.55 1.18
CA SER A 232 5.18 4.33 1.19
C SER A 232 5.65 3.29 0.16
N PHE A 233 6.28 3.75 -0.91
CA PHE A 233 6.91 2.96 -1.98
C PHE A 233 8.07 3.76 -2.58
N GLU A 234 8.85 3.15 -3.47
CA GLU A 234 9.96 3.81 -4.16
C GLU A 234 9.41 4.90 -5.10
N PRO A 235 9.71 6.20 -4.85
CA PRO A 235 9.05 7.29 -5.55
C PRO A 235 9.45 7.36 -7.02
N ILE A 236 8.51 7.79 -7.86
CA ILE A 236 8.71 8.04 -9.28
C ILE A 236 8.76 9.55 -9.48
N ILE A 237 9.92 10.05 -9.90
CA ILE A 237 10.15 11.47 -10.19
C ILE A 237 10.63 11.54 -11.64
N ALA A 238 9.73 11.77 -12.56
CA ALA A 238 9.96 11.55 -13.99
C ALA A 238 9.71 12.80 -14.82
N SER A 239 10.78 13.38 -15.39
CA SER A 239 10.72 14.58 -16.23
C SER A 239 10.64 14.22 -17.71
N GLY A 240 9.78 14.90 -18.45
CA GLY A 240 9.66 14.76 -19.89
C GLY A 240 9.37 13.31 -20.32
N SER A 241 10.24 12.73 -21.16
CA SER A 241 10.07 11.36 -21.68
C SER A 241 10.14 10.26 -20.61
N HIS A 242 10.80 10.49 -19.49
CA HIS A 242 10.82 9.54 -18.37
C HIS A 242 9.43 9.30 -17.79
N ALA A 243 8.54 10.30 -17.85
CA ALA A 243 7.14 10.16 -17.41
C ALA A 243 6.34 9.13 -18.23
N CYS A 244 6.86 8.67 -19.37
CA CYS A 244 6.25 7.58 -20.15
C CYS A 244 6.71 6.18 -19.71
N ILE A 245 7.57 6.07 -18.69
CA ILE A 245 8.01 4.81 -18.07
C ILE A 245 7.27 4.65 -16.76
N LEU A 246 6.33 3.71 -16.69
CA LEU A 246 5.34 3.63 -15.59
C LEU A 246 5.96 3.49 -14.20
N HIS A 247 7.03 2.69 -14.06
CA HIS A 247 7.75 2.50 -12.79
C HIS A 247 9.19 3.00 -12.93
N TYR A 248 9.33 4.29 -13.24
CA TYR A 248 10.64 4.95 -13.35
C TYR A 248 11.14 5.38 -11.97
N THR A 249 11.95 4.55 -11.33
CA THR A 249 12.47 4.78 -9.98
C THR A 249 13.95 5.19 -9.94
N ARG A 250 14.60 5.35 -11.10
CA ARG A 250 16.00 5.77 -11.16
C ARG A 250 16.21 7.24 -10.79
N ASN A 251 15.25 8.09 -11.11
CA ASN A 251 15.19 9.52 -10.76
C ASN A 251 16.53 10.24 -11.07
N GLU A 252 17.16 9.94 -12.22
CA GLU A 252 18.54 10.39 -12.52
C GLU A 252 18.62 11.44 -13.65
N GLY A 253 17.48 11.80 -14.23
CA GLY A 253 17.41 12.74 -15.34
C GLY A 253 17.36 14.22 -14.93
N PRO A 254 17.62 15.13 -15.87
CA PRO A 254 17.45 16.57 -15.64
C PRO A 254 15.99 16.99 -15.85
N CYS A 255 15.52 17.91 -15.03
CA CYS A 255 14.26 18.63 -15.24
C CYS A 255 14.52 19.82 -16.18
N LEU A 256 14.12 19.70 -17.43
CA LEU A 256 14.38 20.72 -18.44
C LEU A 256 13.30 21.80 -18.48
N ASP A 257 13.63 22.97 -18.99
CA ASP A 257 12.65 24.03 -19.24
C ASP A 257 11.61 23.56 -20.28
N GLY A 258 10.34 23.69 -19.93
CA GLY A 258 9.22 23.23 -20.77
C GLY A 258 8.81 21.76 -20.53
N ASP A 259 9.55 20.98 -19.76
CA ASP A 259 9.14 19.64 -19.35
C ASP A 259 7.97 19.69 -18.37
N LEU A 260 7.20 18.60 -18.35
CA LEU A 260 6.27 18.28 -17.30
C LEU A 260 6.92 17.21 -16.40
N LEU A 261 6.97 17.46 -15.11
CA LEU A 261 7.49 16.54 -14.11
C LEU A 261 6.33 15.76 -13.48
N LEU A 262 6.27 14.46 -13.75
CA LEU A 262 5.39 13.53 -13.07
C LEU A 262 6.04 13.12 -11.76
N MET A 263 5.35 13.33 -10.66
CA MET A 263 5.75 12.88 -9.32
C MET A 263 4.67 11.95 -8.79
N ASP A 264 5.06 10.71 -8.56
CA ASP A 264 4.22 9.66 -7.97
C ASP A 264 4.90 9.17 -6.70
N PHE A 265 4.30 9.49 -5.57
CA PHE A 265 4.84 9.23 -4.25
C PHE A 265 3.77 9.34 -3.16
N GLY A 266 4.04 8.72 -2.04
CA GLY A 266 3.23 8.88 -0.84
C GLY A 266 4.06 8.74 0.41
N ALA A 267 3.58 9.27 1.53
CA ALA A 267 4.18 9.08 2.83
C ALA A 267 3.65 7.79 3.48
N ASN A 268 4.50 7.14 4.28
CA ASN A 268 4.11 6.07 5.17
C ASN A 268 3.99 6.62 6.60
N TYR A 269 2.79 6.56 7.18
CA TYR A 269 2.55 7.00 8.55
C TYR A 269 1.81 5.91 9.33
N ALA A 270 2.37 5.48 10.44
CA ALA A 270 1.85 4.36 11.24
C ALA A 270 1.60 3.10 10.40
N HIS A 271 2.51 2.83 9.47
CA HIS A 271 2.48 1.77 8.46
C HIS A 271 1.35 1.88 7.42
N TYR A 272 0.50 2.91 7.46
CA TYR A 272 -0.50 3.18 6.43
C TYR A 272 0.09 4.05 5.32
N ALA A 273 -0.17 3.64 4.08
CA ALA A 273 0.36 4.27 2.88
C ALA A 273 -0.59 5.35 2.34
N ALA A 274 -0.06 6.49 1.92
CA ALA A 274 -0.71 7.36 0.94
C ALA A 274 -0.15 7.08 -0.45
N ASP A 275 -0.94 7.41 -1.48
CA ASP A 275 -0.55 7.27 -2.88
C ASP A 275 -1.04 8.49 -3.67
N LEU A 276 -0.12 9.24 -4.25
CA LEU A 276 -0.42 10.50 -4.92
C LEU A 276 0.40 10.66 -6.19
N THR A 277 -0.25 10.85 -7.31
CA THR A 277 0.44 11.35 -8.52
C THR A 277 -0.02 12.74 -8.87
N ARG A 278 0.94 13.63 -9.11
CA ARG A 278 0.75 14.96 -9.71
C ARG A 278 1.79 15.22 -10.77
N CYS A 279 1.37 15.94 -11.82
CA CYS A 279 2.27 16.44 -12.85
C CYS A 279 2.39 17.97 -12.71
N ILE A 280 3.64 18.44 -12.56
CA ILE A 280 3.98 19.85 -12.35
C ILE A 280 4.84 20.35 -13.51
N PRO A 281 4.53 21.49 -14.15
CA PRO A 281 5.42 22.07 -15.15
C PRO A 281 6.71 22.58 -14.48
N VAL A 282 7.85 22.14 -15.00
CA VAL A 282 9.18 22.44 -14.42
C VAL A 282 9.45 23.94 -14.32
N ASN A 283 8.94 24.72 -15.29
CA ASN A 283 9.05 26.18 -15.31
C ASN A 283 7.84 26.91 -14.70
N GLY A 284 6.93 26.17 -14.02
CA GLY A 284 5.76 26.72 -13.36
C GLY A 284 4.59 27.07 -14.26
N ARG A 285 4.63 26.73 -15.56
CA ARG A 285 3.56 27.04 -16.53
C ARG A 285 3.31 25.87 -17.50
N PHE A 286 2.06 25.45 -17.61
CA PHE A 286 1.66 24.47 -18.61
C PHE A 286 1.69 25.06 -20.00
N SER A 287 2.24 24.33 -20.97
CA SER A 287 2.00 24.62 -22.40
C SER A 287 0.55 24.29 -22.77
N SER A 288 0.06 24.83 -23.87
CA SER A 288 -1.30 24.55 -24.35
C SER A 288 -1.55 23.07 -24.63
N ARG A 289 -0.50 22.32 -25.08
CA ARG A 289 -0.60 20.88 -25.31
C ARG A 289 -0.66 20.10 -24.00
N GLN A 290 0.22 20.42 -23.08
CA GLN A 290 0.23 19.80 -21.74
C GLN A 290 -1.10 20.02 -21.02
N LYS A 291 -1.62 21.27 -21.04
CA LYS A 291 -2.92 21.58 -20.42
C LYS A 291 -4.05 20.78 -21.05
N LYS A 292 -4.11 20.70 -22.41
CA LYS A 292 -5.15 19.94 -23.10
C LYS A 292 -5.15 18.44 -22.71
N VAL A 293 -3.97 17.81 -22.60
CA VAL A 293 -3.88 16.40 -22.20
C VAL A 293 -4.15 16.25 -20.71
N TYR A 294 -3.65 17.15 -19.87
CA TYR A 294 -3.89 17.15 -18.42
C TYR A 294 -5.38 17.24 -18.09
N ASP A 295 -6.09 18.20 -18.72
CA ASP A 295 -7.52 18.41 -18.50
C ASP A 295 -8.34 17.17 -18.93
N ALA A 296 -7.91 16.45 -19.98
CA ALA A 296 -8.54 15.20 -20.41
C ALA A 296 -8.35 14.10 -19.36
N VAL A 297 -7.12 13.92 -18.82
CA VAL A 297 -6.85 12.97 -17.73
C VAL A 297 -7.65 13.32 -16.48
N LEU A 298 -7.70 14.61 -16.10
CA LEU A 298 -8.46 15.07 -14.93
C LEU A 298 -9.97 14.82 -15.09
N GLN A 299 -10.51 14.98 -16.31
CA GLN A 299 -11.90 14.64 -16.58
C GLN A 299 -12.16 13.15 -16.40
N VAL A 300 -11.29 12.29 -16.91
CA VAL A 300 -11.39 10.83 -16.72
C VAL A 300 -11.29 10.48 -15.24
N GLN A 301 -10.36 11.08 -14.50
CA GLN A 301 -10.20 10.85 -13.06
C GLN A 301 -11.49 11.15 -12.29
N ARG A 302 -12.13 12.31 -12.54
CA ARG A 302 -13.38 12.68 -11.89
C ARG A 302 -14.53 11.74 -12.23
N GLN A 303 -14.65 11.35 -13.51
CA GLN A 303 -15.69 10.41 -13.93
C GLN A 303 -15.47 9.01 -13.38
N SER A 304 -14.21 8.55 -13.34
CA SER A 304 -13.85 7.26 -12.78
C SER A 304 -14.11 7.20 -11.28
N MET A 305 -13.80 8.27 -10.54
CA MET A 305 -14.08 8.34 -9.11
C MET A 305 -15.56 8.10 -8.80
N GLU A 306 -16.49 8.62 -9.60
CA GLU A 306 -17.93 8.42 -9.42
C GLU A 306 -18.39 6.96 -9.61
N LEU A 307 -17.56 6.12 -10.24
CA LEU A 307 -17.81 4.70 -10.38
C LEU A 307 -17.49 3.88 -9.11
N LEU A 308 -16.73 4.45 -8.18
CA LEU A 308 -16.32 3.79 -6.93
C LEU A 308 -17.46 3.80 -5.92
N ARG A 309 -18.32 2.78 -5.96
CA ARG A 309 -19.51 2.65 -5.12
C ARG A 309 -19.66 1.24 -4.57
N PRO A 310 -20.29 1.07 -3.40
CA PRO A 310 -20.64 -0.25 -2.90
C PRO A 310 -21.39 -1.10 -3.94
N GLY A 311 -21.06 -2.38 -4.00
CA GLY A 311 -21.68 -3.34 -4.91
C GLY A 311 -20.98 -3.49 -6.27
N ARG A 312 -20.12 -2.55 -6.70
CA ARG A 312 -19.25 -2.74 -7.87
C ARG A 312 -18.00 -3.52 -7.49
N THR A 313 -17.43 -4.25 -8.43
CA THR A 313 -16.12 -4.88 -8.25
C THR A 313 -15.00 -3.96 -8.75
N LEU A 314 -13.79 -4.14 -8.23
CA LEU A 314 -12.62 -3.41 -8.74
C LEU A 314 -12.34 -3.71 -10.23
N ASP A 315 -12.64 -4.93 -10.66
CA ASP A 315 -12.51 -5.32 -12.07
C ASP A 315 -13.50 -4.56 -12.98
N GLN A 316 -14.76 -4.41 -12.56
CA GLN A 316 -15.75 -3.59 -13.27
C GLN A 316 -15.34 -2.13 -13.33
N TYR A 317 -14.87 -1.58 -12.20
CA TYR A 317 -14.35 -0.22 -12.12
C TYR A 317 -13.24 0.03 -13.15
N ASN A 318 -12.22 -0.83 -13.17
CA ASN A 318 -11.11 -0.69 -14.11
C ASN A 318 -11.54 -0.77 -15.58
N LYS A 319 -12.50 -1.66 -15.90
CA LYS A 319 -13.03 -1.80 -17.27
C LYS A 319 -13.83 -0.58 -17.71
N GLU A 320 -14.70 -0.06 -16.86
CA GLU A 320 -15.53 1.10 -17.17
C GLU A 320 -14.67 2.37 -17.28
N SER A 321 -13.69 2.56 -16.39
CA SER A 321 -12.73 3.66 -16.47
C SER A 321 -11.88 3.62 -17.75
N ALA A 322 -11.54 2.42 -18.23
CA ALA A 322 -10.82 2.28 -19.49
C ALA A 322 -11.64 2.74 -20.71
N LEU A 323 -12.98 2.60 -20.67
CA LEU A 323 -13.85 3.14 -21.71
C LEU A 323 -13.90 4.68 -21.66
N LEU A 324 -13.96 5.26 -20.46
CA LEU A 324 -13.86 6.72 -20.30
C LEU A 324 -12.52 7.26 -20.86
N MET A 325 -11.44 6.53 -20.64
CA MET A 325 -10.13 6.88 -21.20
C MET A 325 -10.11 6.75 -22.72
N GLN A 326 -10.73 5.71 -23.28
CA GLN A 326 -10.86 5.55 -24.73
C GLN A 326 -11.54 6.77 -25.37
N ASP A 327 -12.65 7.25 -24.80
CA ASP A 327 -13.37 8.43 -25.27
C ASP A 327 -12.50 9.70 -25.20
N ALA A 328 -11.72 9.84 -24.13
CA ALA A 328 -10.77 10.94 -24.00
C ALA A 328 -9.67 10.89 -25.07
N LEU A 329 -9.12 9.71 -25.37
CA LEU A 329 -8.10 9.52 -26.40
C LEU A 329 -8.64 9.79 -27.82
N LEU A 330 -9.89 9.41 -28.12
CA LEU A 330 -10.60 9.77 -29.34
C LEU A 330 -10.72 11.29 -29.48
N SER A 331 -11.16 11.98 -28.42
CA SER A 331 -11.32 13.44 -28.39
C SER A 331 -10.00 14.19 -28.55
N LEU A 332 -8.89 13.59 -28.09
CA LEU A 332 -7.54 14.13 -28.30
C LEU A 332 -6.96 13.84 -29.70
N GLY A 333 -7.62 12.97 -30.48
CA GLY A 333 -7.12 12.49 -31.76
C GLY A 333 -5.91 11.56 -31.68
N LEU A 334 -5.71 10.92 -30.53
CA LEU A 334 -4.61 9.96 -30.28
C LEU A 334 -4.93 8.55 -30.80
N ILE A 335 -6.20 8.23 -30.87
CA ILE A 335 -6.75 7.01 -31.50
C ILE A 335 -7.92 7.39 -32.40
N THR A 336 -8.31 6.49 -33.30
CA THR A 336 -9.39 6.68 -34.25
C THR A 336 -10.52 5.68 -33.98
N GLU A 337 -11.75 6.00 -34.42
CA GLU A 337 -12.88 5.08 -34.37
C GLU A 337 -12.61 3.74 -35.10
N ALA A 338 -11.84 3.79 -36.20
CA ALA A 338 -11.46 2.60 -36.93
C ALA A 338 -10.57 1.66 -36.08
N GLU A 339 -9.61 2.24 -35.33
CA GLU A 339 -8.75 1.46 -34.41
C GLU A 339 -9.56 0.88 -33.23
N VAL A 340 -10.57 1.59 -32.73
CA VAL A 340 -11.47 1.11 -31.67
C VAL A 340 -12.33 -0.06 -32.15
N GLN A 341 -12.76 -0.04 -33.41
CA GLN A 341 -13.60 -1.07 -34.01
C GLN A 341 -12.81 -2.27 -34.53
N ASP A 342 -11.48 -2.20 -34.57
CA ASP A 342 -10.62 -3.28 -35.04
C ASP A 342 -10.58 -4.46 -34.05
N THR A 343 -11.43 -5.47 -34.33
CA THR A 343 -11.50 -6.71 -33.57
C THR A 343 -10.36 -7.69 -33.86
N GLN A 344 -9.49 -7.40 -34.83
CA GLN A 344 -8.30 -8.21 -35.16
C GLN A 344 -7.08 -7.81 -34.34
N SER A 345 -7.10 -6.63 -33.72
CA SER A 345 -6.03 -6.19 -32.84
C SER A 345 -5.94 -7.08 -31.59
N ALA A 346 -4.71 -7.44 -31.21
CA ALA A 346 -4.44 -8.24 -30.01
C ALA A 346 -4.79 -7.52 -28.69
N GLN A 347 -4.87 -6.18 -28.75
CA GLN A 347 -5.19 -5.34 -27.59
C GLN A 347 -6.08 -4.15 -28.00
N PRO A 348 -6.96 -3.66 -27.09
CA PRO A 348 -7.72 -2.45 -27.32
C PRO A 348 -6.84 -1.24 -27.66
N ALA A 349 -7.31 -0.37 -28.58
CA ALA A 349 -6.53 0.78 -29.07
C ALA A 349 -6.03 1.73 -27.94
N TYR A 350 -6.82 1.90 -26.89
CA TYR A 350 -6.44 2.75 -25.75
C TYR A 350 -5.18 2.27 -25.01
N LYS A 351 -4.86 0.97 -25.06
CA LYS A 351 -3.69 0.39 -24.37
C LYS A 351 -2.35 0.95 -24.84
N ARG A 352 -2.32 1.52 -26.04
CA ARG A 352 -1.13 2.23 -26.57
C ARG A 352 -0.75 3.43 -25.72
N PHE A 353 -1.73 4.14 -25.14
CA PHE A 353 -1.54 5.36 -24.37
C PHE A 353 -1.93 5.22 -22.89
N PHE A 354 -2.67 4.18 -22.52
CA PHE A 354 -3.10 3.87 -21.16
C PHE A 354 -2.97 2.35 -20.91
N PRO A 355 -1.77 1.88 -20.59
CA PRO A 355 -1.48 0.43 -20.47
C PRO A 355 -1.85 -0.20 -19.11
N HIS A 356 -2.08 0.58 -18.04
CA HIS A 356 -2.34 0.08 -16.68
C HIS A 356 -3.82 0.12 -16.28
N GLY A 357 -4.14 -0.28 -15.06
CA GLY A 357 -5.47 -0.13 -14.45
C GLY A 357 -5.69 1.29 -13.91
N THR A 358 -6.92 1.59 -13.53
CA THR A 358 -7.28 2.92 -13.01
C THR A 358 -7.22 2.96 -11.49
N GLY A 359 -7.02 1.83 -10.80
CA GLY A 359 -6.88 1.83 -9.36
C GLY A 359 -6.68 0.45 -8.75
N HIS A 360 -6.22 0.46 -7.51
CA HIS A 360 -5.95 -0.69 -6.65
C HIS A 360 -6.39 -0.41 -5.21
N PHE A 361 -6.44 -1.44 -4.37
CA PHE A 361 -6.66 -1.28 -2.93
C PHE A 361 -5.47 -0.58 -2.28
N LEU A 362 -5.75 0.23 -1.28
CA LEU A 362 -4.75 1.00 -0.51
C LEU A 362 -4.97 0.78 1.00
N GLY A 363 -3.89 0.71 1.76
CA GLY A 363 -3.95 0.54 3.22
C GLY A 363 -2.58 0.44 3.89
N LEU A 364 -2.32 -0.66 4.60
CA LEU A 364 -1.00 -0.97 5.16
C LEU A 364 0.06 -1.24 4.09
N ASP A 365 -0.37 -1.68 2.93
CA ASP A 365 0.46 -1.78 1.74
C ASP A 365 -0.06 -0.79 0.69
N VAL A 366 0.84 -0.22 -0.12
CA VAL A 366 0.42 0.67 -1.21
C VAL A 366 -0.46 -0.09 -2.21
N HIS A 367 -0.02 -1.26 -2.66
CA HIS A 367 -0.87 -2.23 -3.35
C HIS A 367 -1.43 -3.19 -2.30
N ASP A 368 -2.48 -2.72 -1.60
CA ASP A 368 -3.05 -3.47 -0.47
C ASP A 368 -3.89 -4.66 -0.95
N VAL A 369 -4.18 -5.53 0.01
CA VAL A 369 -4.98 -6.73 -0.20
C VAL A 369 -6.45 -6.39 -0.37
N GLY A 370 -7.14 -7.20 -1.18
CA GLY A 370 -8.58 -7.11 -1.41
C GLY A 370 -9.05 -8.08 -2.50
N ALA A 371 -10.33 -8.38 -2.51
CA ALA A 371 -10.92 -9.32 -3.47
C ALA A 371 -11.37 -8.57 -4.73
N ARG A 372 -10.53 -8.55 -5.77
CA ARG A 372 -10.75 -7.82 -7.02
C ARG A 372 -12.11 -8.09 -7.70
N PHE A 373 -12.61 -9.32 -7.57
CA PHE A 373 -13.84 -9.78 -8.21
C PHE A 373 -15.05 -9.83 -7.25
N GLU A 374 -14.87 -9.45 -5.99
CA GLU A 374 -15.96 -9.32 -5.03
C GLU A 374 -16.47 -7.88 -4.98
N PRO A 375 -17.75 -7.66 -4.61
CA PRO A 375 -18.31 -6.33 -4.47
C PRO A 375 -17.55 -5.48 -3.43
N LEU A 376 -17.15 -4.28 -3.83
CA LEU A 376 -16.60 -3.27 -2.93
C LEU A 376 -17.62 -2.91 -1.85
N GLN A 377 -17.15 -2.65 -0.66
CA GLN A 377 -17.96 -2.31 0.51
C GLN A 377 -17.63 -0.90 0.98
N ALA A 378 -18.55 -0.28 1.71
CA ALA A 378 -18.25 0.94 2.45
C ALA A 378 -17.09 0.69 3.44
N GLY A 379 -16.16 1.63 3.56
CA GLY A 379 -14.92 1.49 4.30
C GLY A 379 -13.74 1.03 3.43
N THR A 380 -13.95 0.57 2.19
CA THR A 380 -12.85 0.26 1.28
C THR A 380 -12.16 1.54 0.80
N VAL A 381 -10.82 1.54 0.76
CA VAL A 381 -10.02 2.62 0.17
C VAL A 381 -9.31 2.06 -1.06
N VAL A 382 -9.42 2.80 -2.17
CA VAL A 382 -8.79 2.47 -3.46
C VAL A 382 -8.22 3.73 -4.09
N THR A 383 -7.21 3.58 -4.96
CA THR A 383 -6.69 4.69 -5.75
C THR A 383 -7.58 4.98 -6.96
N CYS A 384 -7.46 6.20 -7.50
CA CYS A 384 -8.04 6.59 -8.78
C CYS A 384 -6.96 7.35 -9.57
N GLU A 385 -6.30 6.63 -10.51
CA GLU A 385 -5.01 7.01 -11.11
C GLU A 385 -4.97 6.91 -12.65
N PRO A 386 -5.95 7.44 -13.41
CA PRO A 386 -5.86 7.41 -14.85
C PRO A 386 -4.66 8.20 -15.36
N GLY A 387 -4.08 7.77 -16.49
CA GLY A 387 -2.95 8.45 -17.13
C GLY A 387 -2.94 8.33 -18.63
N ILE A 388 -2.26 9.27 -19.31
CA ILE A 388 -2.00 9.25 -20.75
C ILE A 388 -0.49 9.42 -20.96
N TYR A 389 0.09 8.51 -21.75
CA TYR A 389 1.52 8.48 -22.02
C TYR A 389 1.78 8.52 -23.52
N ILE A 390 2.34 9.64 -24.00
CA ILE A 390 2.58 9.92 -25.43
C ILE A 390 4.10 9.91 -25.63
N GLN A 391 4.65 8.74 -25.99
CA GLN A 391 6.08 8.54 -26.15
C GLN A 391 6.71 9.51 -27.15
N GLU A 392 6.02 9.73 -28.28
CA GLU A 392 6.47 10.58 -29.39
C GLU A 392 6.58 12.06 -28.99
N GLU A 393 5.82 12.48 -27.98
CA GLU A 393 5.84 13.85 -27.45
C GLU A 393 6.71 13.95 -26.17
N GLY A 394 7.20 12.84 -25.64
CA GLY A 394 7.85 12.81 -24.33
C GLY A 394 6.93 13.31 -23.22
N LEU A 395 5.63 13.02 -23.30
CA LEU A 395 4.61 13.56 -22.42
C LEU A 395 3.85 12.44 -21.73
N GLY A 396 4.12 12.24 -20.44
CA GLY A 396 3.36 11.37 -19.55
C GLY A 396 2.61 12.17 -18.49
N ILE A 397 1.32 11.89 -18.32
CA ILE A 397 0.46 12.52 -17.32
C ILE A 397 -0.32 11.44 -16.60
N ARG A 398 -0.18 11.38 -15.27
CA ARG A 398 -1.04 10.62 -14.34
C ARG A 398 -1.57 11.59 -13.29
N ILE A 399 -2.82 11.41 -12.89
CA ILE A 399 -3.45 12.18 -11.81
C ILE A 399 -4.10 11.16 -10.90
N GLU A 400 -3.70 11.14 -9.63
CA GLU A 400 -4.07 10.12 -8.68
C GLU A 400 -4.49 10.69 -7.34
N ASN A 401 -5.56 10.15 -6.80
CA ASN A 401 -6.06 10.41 -5.47
C ASN A 401 -6.50 9.11 -4.78
N ASP A 402 -6.45 9.10 -3.44
CA ASP A 402 -6.97 8.05 -2.58
C ASP A 402 -8.46 8.26 -2.30
N ILE A 403 -9.28 7.28 -2.62
CA ILE A 403 -10.74 7.37 -2.55
C ILE A 403 -11.30 6.40 -1.51
N LEU A 404 -12.01 6.93 -0.51
CA LEU A 404 -12.77 6.14 0.45
C LEU A 404 -14.18 5.90 -0.10
N ILE A 405 -14.56 4.64 -0.19
CA ILE A 405 -15.92 4.24 -0.56
C ILE A 405 -16.80 4.33 0.68
N THR A 406 -17.91 5.04 0.59
CA THR A 406 -18.92 5.15 1.66
C THR A 406 -20.31 4.74 1.19
N GLU A 407 -21.24 4.53 2.10
CA GLU A 407 -22.65 4.25 1.76
C GLU A 407 -23.28 5.36 0.89
N ASN A 408 -22.79 6.59 1.04
CA ASN A 408 -23.29 7.75 0.29
C ASN A 408 -22.53 8.02 -1.03
N GLY A 409 -21.56 7.19 -1.36
CA GLY A 409 -20.70 7.31 -2.53
C GLY A 409 -19.22 7.50 -2.21
N PRO A 410 -18.38 7.81 -3.22
CA PRO A 410 -16.96 8.02 -3.03
C PRO A 410 -16.66 9.31 -2.29
N VAL A 411 -15.66 9.26 -1.42
CA VAL A 411 -15.08 10.42 -0.74
C VAL A 411 -13.62 10.53 -1.13
N ASP A 412 -13.28 11.58 -1.85
CA ASP A 412 -11.90 11.91 -2.18
C ASP A 412 -11.17 12.37 -0.91
N LEU A 413 -10.23 11.57 -0.43
CA LEU A 413 -9.44 11.89 0.77
C LEU A 413 -8.45 13.02 0.51
N MET A 414 -8.17 13.32 -0.76
CA MET A 414 -7.22 14.31 -1.26
C MET A 414 -7.90 15.54 -1.91
N ALA A 415 -9.21 15.70 -1.76
CA ALA A 415 -9.99 16.78 -2.41
C ALA A 415 -9.48 18.22 -2.14
N HIS A 416 -8.67 18.39 -1.10
CA HIS A 416 -8.08 19.67 -0.70
C HIS A 416 -6.70 19.93 -1.33
N LEU A 417 -6.16 18.97 -2.08
CA LEU A 417 -4.86 19.12 -2.77
C LEU A 417 -5.04 19.82 -4.13
N PRO A 418 -4.05 20.61 -4.57
CA PRO A 418 -4.05 21.17 -5.92
C PRO A 418 -4.19 20.06 -6.97
N ILE A 419 -5.15 20.22 -7.88
CA ILE A 419 -5.40 19.23 -8.93
C ILE A 419 -5.72 19.88 -10.29
N ARG A 420 -6.26 21.10 -10.34
CA ARG A 420 -6.47 21.83 -11.58
C ARG A 420 -5.17 22.49 -12.05
N THR A 421 -5.02 22.67 -13.34
CA THR A 421 -3.81 23.29 -13.90
C THR A 421 -3.51 24.65 -13.28
N GLU A 422 -4.53 25.48 -13.03
CA GLU A 422 -4.40 26.78 -12.38
C GLU A 422 -3.90 26.64 -10.92
N GLU A 423 -4.43 25.70 -10.16
CA GLU A 423 -4.02 25.44 -8.77
C GLU A 423 -2.57 24.92 -8.69
N ILE A 424 -2.17 24.07 -9.65
CA ILE A 424 -0.78 23.60 -9.76
C ILE A 424 0.15 24.77 -10.09
N GLU A 425 -0.21 25.64 -11.03
CA GLU A 425 0.60 26.82 -11.36
C GLU A 425 0.70 27.80 -10.19
N GLU A 426 -0.37 27.98 -9.41
CA GLU A 426 -0.35 28.77 -8.17
C GLU A 426 0.58 28.15 -7.12
N ALA A 427 0.55 26.83 -6.94
CA ALA A 427 1.42 26.12 -6.03
C ALA A 427 2.92 26.27 -6.40
N CYS A 428 3.23 26.40 -7.69
CA CYS A 428 4.58 26.63 -8.20
C CYS A 428 5.03 28.10 -8.01
N ALA A 429 4.09 29.05 -8.02
CA ALA A 429 4.42 30.48 -7.92
C ALA A 429 4.86 30.92 -6.51
N GLY A 430 4.64 30.08 -5.46
CA GLY A 430 5.08 30.33 -4.10
C GLY A 430 4.09 31.07 -3.28
#